data_ab60121e957f6d8cbe1ba497381a5eb2
#
_entry.id   ab60121e957f6d8cbe1ba497381a5eb2
#
_cell.length_a   1.000
_cell.length_b   1.000
_cell.length_c   1.000
_cell.angle_alpha   90.00
_cell.angle_beta   90.00
_cell.angle_gamma   90.00
#
_symmetry.space_group_name_H-M   'P 1'
#
loop_
_entity.id
_entity.type
_entity.pdbx_description
1 polymer ?
#
loop_
_entity_poly.entity_id
_entity_poly.type
_entity_poly.pdbx_seq_one_letter_code
_entity_poly.pdbx_strand_id
1 'polypeptide(L)'
;GVHIFDGQTLYKPDHAERKALVDQSIEHMRDVWDYAAAHGLEVVDNVAGGSWSFQHYLSEENVRVSPGTWVYWDSRNATMTELGFKVAAVVLGQVIDRDPEMDTVTTDIGTKACAPDQPLPVRLKLIGHPKAELVAHSEEHGVIKLNGEHLDVGDLVLAAPGHACTTTVKFPHALVVN
;
A
#
# COMPACT_ATOMS: atom_id res chain seq x y z
N GLY A 1 -0.51 4.40 28.22
CA GLY A 1 0.37 3.80 27.21
C GLY A 1 0.89 4.83 26.21
N VAL A 2 1.84 4.42 25.41
CA VAL A 2 2.42 5.22 24.32
C VAL A 2 2.06 4.58 22.99
N HIS A 3 1.65 5.41 22.04
CA HIS A 3 1.43 4.98 20.66
C HIS A 3 2.39 5.72 19.73
N ILE A 4 3.17 4.95 18.97
CA ILE A 4 4.05 5.49 17.93
C ILE A 4 3.58 4.99 16.57
N PHE A 5 3.29 5.93 15.68
CA PHE A 5 3.13 5.69 14.26
C PHE A 5 4.35 6.21 13.52
N ASP A 6 5.10 5.30 12.96
CA ASP A 6 6.38 5.56 12.29
C ASP A 6 6.21 5.87 10.79
N GLY A 7 5.34 6.81 10.46
CA GLY A 7 5.00 7.21 9.09
C GLY A 7 6.19 7.65 8.23
N GLN A 8 7.28 8.09 8.82
CA GLN A 8 8.52 8.44 8.13
C GLN A 8 9.21 7.23 7.46
N THR A 9 8.86 6.01 7.86
CA THR A 9 9.38 4.77 7.27
C THR A 9 8.60 4.33 6.03
N LEU A 10 7.44 4.96 5.78
CA LEU A 10 6.59 4.65 4.64
C LEU A 10 7.30 4.98 3.32
N TYR A 11 7.19 4.09 2.36
CA TYR A 11 7.80 4.21 1.03
C TYR A 11 9.34 4.26 1.03
N LYS A 12 9.96 3.64 2.03
CA LYS A 12 11.40 3.40 2.08
C LYS A 12 11.67 1.96 1.63
N PRO A 13 11.97 1.71 0.35
CA PRO A 13 12.20 0.35 -0.14
C PRO A 13 13.50 -0.26 0.39
N ASP A 14 14.50 0.58 0.70
CA ASP A 14 15.73 0.11 1.30
C ASP A 14 15.49 -0.34 2.75
N HIS A 15 15.77 -1.62 3.01
CA HIS A 15 15.54 -2.23 4.32
C HIS A 15 16.42 -1.63 5.42
N ALA A 16 17.68 -1.30 5.14
CA ALA A 16 18.60 -0.77 6.14
C ALA A 16 18.22 0.68 6.50
N GLU A 17 17.84 1.50 5.50
CA GLU A 17 17.32 2.86 5.74
C GLU A 17 16.05 2.80 6.60
N ARG A 18 15.12 1.91 6.25
CA ARG A 18 13.86 1.74 6.99
C ARG A 18 14.12 1.30 8.43
N LYS A 19 15.01 0.31 8.62
CA LYS A 19 15.38 -0.17 9.95
C LYS A 19 15.98 0.96 10.80
N ALA A 20 16.90 1.76 10.27
CA ALA A 20 17.51 2.86 10.99
C ALA A 20 16.48 3.88 11.49
N LEU A 21 15.45 4.20 10.67
CA LEU A 21 14.35 5.08 11.07
C LEU A 21 13.46 4.46 12.17
N VAL A 22 13.25 3.15 12.12
CA VAL A 22 12.52 2.43 13.18
C VAL A 22 13.32 2.43 14.47
N ASP A 23 14.64 2.17 14.42
CA ASP A 23 15.50 2.20 15.60
C ASP A 23 15.43 3.58 16.31
N GLN A 24 15.42 4.69 15.55
CA GLN A 24 15.19 6.03 16.11
C GLN A 24 13.81 6.17 16.77
N SER A 25 12.77 5.59 16.17
CA SER A 25 11.43 5.62 16.76
C SER A 25 11.37 4.83 18.08
N ILE A 26 12.10 3.71 18.16
CA ILE A 26 12.22 2.91 19.38
C ILE A 26 12.96 3.71 20.47
N GLU A 27 14.04 4.39 20.11
CA GLU A 27 14.77 5.26 21.06
C GLU A 27 13.85 6.36 21.61
N HIS A 28 13.12 7.06 20.77
CA HIS A 28 12.17 8.09 21.22
C HIS A 28 11.06 7.49 22.11
N MET A 29 10.61 6.28 21.83
CA MET A 29 9.62 5.62 22.69
C MET A 29 10.19 5.33 24.08
N ARG A 30 11.43 4.87 24.15
CA ARG A 30 12.14 4.61 25.41
C ARG A 30 12.37 5.89 26.20
N ASP A 31 12.75 6.99 25.54
CA ASP A 31 12.87 8.32 26.19
C ASP A 31 11.56 8.74 26.86
N VAL A 32 10.42 8.50 26.19
CA VAL A 32 9.10 8.80 26.77
C VAL A 32 8.80 7.92 27.97
N TRP A 33 9.15 6.62 27.92
CA TRP A 33 8.99 5.71 29.05
C TRP A 33 9.83 6.14 30.27
N ASP A 34 11.09 6.49 30.03
CA ASP A 34 12.01 6.92 31.09
C ASP A 34 11.53 8.22 31.71
N TYR A 35 11.07 9.16 30.90
CA TYR A 35 10.47 10.40 31.41
C TYR A 35 9.21 10.14 32.23
N ALA A 36 8.32 9.28 31.76
CA ALA A 36 7.11 8.91 32.50
C ALA A 36 7.45 8.26 33.85
N ALA A 37 8.38 7.30 33.87
CA ALA A 37 8.82 6.63 35.09
C ALA A 37 9.43 7.61 36.10
N ALA A 38 10.26 8.55 35.63
CA ALA A 38 10.85 9.59 36.49
C ALA A 38 9.82 10.51 37.13
N HIS A 39 8.62 10.61 36.54
CA HIS A 39 7.49 11.44 37.06
C HIS A 39 6.40 10.60 37.74
N GLY A 40 6.66 9.32 38.04
CA GLY A 40 5.73 8.43 38.73
C GLY A 40 4.52 8.03 37.88
N LEU A 41 4.61 8.13 36.56
CA LEU A 41 3.57 7.69 35.63
C LEU A 41 3.86 6.27 35.18
N GLU A 42 2.87 5.39 35.32
CA GLU A 42 2.97 4.02 34.83
C GLU A 42 2.59 3.95 33.36
N VAL A 43 3.43 3.33 32.53
CA VAL A 43 3.21 3.10 31.10
C VAL A 43 3.21 1.60 30.83
N VAL A 44 2.03 0.99 30.76
CA VAL A 44 1.85 -0.47 30.74
C VAL A 44 1.45 -1.04 29.39
N ASP A 45 0.97 -0.21 28.47
CA ASP A 45 0.39 -0.69 27.21
C ASP A 45 0.83 0.22 26.05
N ASN A 46 1.71 -0.30 25.24
CA ASN A 46 2.31 0.47 24.16
C ASN A 46 1.99 -0.17 22.81
N VAL A 47 1.80 0.66 21.80
CA VAL A 47 1.45 0.23 20.44
C VAL A 47 2.36 0.92 19.44
N ALA A 48 2.95 0.16 18.52
CA ALA A 48 3.84 0.70 17.50
C ALA A 48 3.79 -0.07 16.18
N GLY A 49 4.38 0.50 15.15
CA GLY A 49 4.64 -0.13 13.87
C GLY A 49 3.48 -0.16 12.89
N GLY A 50 3.77 0.27 11.67
CA GLY A 50 2.92 0.07 10.49
C GLY A 50 3.23 -1.26 9.79
N SER A 51 2.53 -1.54 8.70
CA SER A 51 2.66 -2.81 7.96
C SER A 51 4.06 -3.04 7.37
N TRP A 52 4.85 -2.00 7.18
CA TRP A 52 6.19 -2.03 6.62
C TRP A 52 7.32 -2.07 7.68
N SER A 53 6.97 -1.88 8.95
CA SER A 53 7.94 -1.71 10.03
C SER A 53 7.69 -2.59 11.25
N PHE A 54 6.49 -3.13 11.42
CA PHE A 54 6.08 -3.83 12.66
C PHE A 54 7.03 -4.97 13.05
N GLN A 55 7.67 -5.64 12.09
CA GLN A 55 8.58 -6.74 12.37
C GLN A 55 9.78 -6.33 13.23
N HIS A 56 10.20 -5.05 13.14
CA HIS A 56 11.30 -4.51 13.94
C HIS A 56 10.92 -4.26 15.40
N TYR A 57 9.61 -4.13 15.68
CA TYR A 57 9.10 -3.93 17.05
C TYR A 57 8.80 -5.24 17.79
N LEU A 58 8.83 -6.38 17.10
CA LEU A 58 8.48 -7.68 17.72
C LEU A 58 9.45 -8.11 18.82
N SER A 59 10.66 -7.58 18.86
CA SER A 59 11.64 -7.83 19.90
C SER A 59 11.54 -6.88 21.10
N GLU A 60 10.72 -5.85 21.01
CA GLU A 60 10.55 -4.87 22.10
C GLU A 60 9.57 -5.41 23.15
N GLU A 61 10.03 -5.47 24.40
CA GLU A 61 9.16 -5.83 25.52
C GLU A 61 8.10 -4.75 25.75
N ASN A 62 6.91 -5.18 26.13
CA ASN A 62 5.77 -4.29 26.41
C ASN A 62 5.26 -3.46 25.21
N VAL A 63 5.54 -3.89 23.98
CA VAL A 63 5.02 -3.28 22.76
C VAL A 63 4.15 -4.27 22.00
N ARG A 64 2.93 -3.84 21.70
CA ARG A 64 2.04 -4.50 20.75
C ARG A 64 2.17 -3.84 19.38
N VAL A 65 2.16 -4.62 18.32
CA VAL A 65 2.21 -4.10 16.94
C VAL A 65 0.82 -3.96 16.35
N SER A 66 0.62 -2.93 15.51
CA SER A 66 -0.69 -2.61 14.94
C SER A 66 -0.68 -2.46 13.40
N PRO A 67 -0.10 -3.42 12.65
CA PRO A 67 -0.11 -3.37 11.21
C PRO A 67 -1.55 -3.53 10.67
N GLY A 68 -1.96 -2.68 9.73
CA GLY A 68 -3.30 -2.73 9.12
C GLY A 68 -3.25 -3.18 7.67
N THR A 69 -2.52 -2.46 6.82
CA THR A 69 -2.49 -2.66 5.37
C THR A 69 -1.94 -4.03 4.92
N TRP A 70 -1.15 -4.70 5.74
CA TRP A 70 -0.49 -5.97 5.41
C TRP A 70 -1.47 -7.08 5.00
N VAL A 71 -2.72 -7.05 5.47
CA VAL A 71 -3.75 -8.04 5.12
C VAL A 71 -4.23 -7.90 3.66
N TYR A 72 -4.11 -6.71 3.09
CA TYR A 72 -4.48 -6.41 1.71
C TYR A 72 -3.26 -6.25 0.82
N TRP A 73 -2.23 -5.62 1.36
CA TRP A 73 -1.06 -5.13 0.67
C TRP A 73 -1.43 -4.28 -0.56
N ASP A 74 -0.48 -3.64 -1.20
CA ASP A 74 -0.71 -2.86 -2.42
C ASP A 74 0.51 -2.87 -3.33
N SER A 75 0.36 -2.39 -4.56
CA SER A 75 1.42 -2.46 -5.56
C SER A 75 2.64 -1.60 -5.22
N ARG A 76 2.49 -0.55 -4.42
CA ARG A 76 3.59 0.30 -3.99
C ARG A 76 4.38 -0.34 -2.85
N ASN A 77 3.68 -0.87 -1.86
CA ASN A 77 4.31 -1.60 -0.77
C ASN A 77 4.93 -2.93 -1.22
N ALA A 78 4.43 -3.54 -2.31
CA ALA A 78 5.00 -4.76 -2.89
C ALA A 78 6.44 -4.60 -3.41
N THR A 79 6.97 -3.36 -3.49
CA THR A 79 8.40 -3.10 -3.76
C THR A 79 9.31 -3.48 -2.59
N MET A 80 8.76 -3.64 -1.38
CA MET A 80 9.46 -4.13 -0.19
C MET A 80 9.39 -5.67 -0.15
N THR A 81 10.13 -6.30 -1.05
CA THR A 81 10.03 -7.75 -1.32
C THR A 81 10.46 -8.63 -0.14
N GLU A 82 11.34 -8.13 0.73
CA GLU A 82 11.82 -8.85 1.91
C GLU A 82 10.72 -9.09 2.95
N LEU A 83 9.64 -8.31 2.93
CA LEU A 83 8.50 -8.51 3.84
C LEU A 83 7.64 -9.73 3.45
N GLY A 84 7.73 -10.19 2.19
CA GLY A 84 7.07 -11.41 1.73
C GLY A 84 5.56 -11.33 1.59
N PHE A 85 4.93 -10.15 1.74
CA PHE A 85 3.50 -9.97 1.60
C PHE A 85 3.07 -9.91 0.14
N LYS A 86 1.86 -10.37 -0.14
CA LYS A 86 1.27 -10.40 -1.47
C LYS A 86 0.08 -9.45 -1.54
N VAL A 87 -0.12 -8.82 -2.70
CA VAL A 87 -1.34 -8.06 -2.98
C VAL A 87 -2.52 -9.02 -2.96
N ALA A 88 -3.46 -8.78 -2.06
CA ALA A 88 -4.67 -9.59 -1.87
C ALA A 88 -5.96 -8.82 -2.20
N ALA A 89 -5.94 -7.48 -2.10
CA ALA A 89 -7.07 -6.65 -2.51
C ALA A 89 -6.80 -6.05 -3.89
N VAL A 90 -7.67 -6.34 -4.85
CA VAL A 90 -7.58 -5.86 -6.22
C VAL A 90 -8.92 -5.28 -6.67
N VAL A 91 -8.89 -4.35 -7.62
CA VAL A 91 -10.07 -3.84 -8.31
C VAL A 91 -10.26 -4.62 -9.59
N LEU A 92 -11.44 -5.21 -9.77
CA LEU A 92 -11.85 -5.81 -11.02
C LEU A 92 -12.40 -4.72 -11.93
N GLY A 93 -11.93 -4.69 -13.18
CA GLY A 93 -12.45 -3.81 -14.22
C GLY A 93 -12.46 -4.49 -15.58
N GLN A 94 -12.88 -3.74 -16.57
CA GLN A 94 -12.97 -4.20 -17.95
C GLN A 94 -12.34 -3.19 -18.91
N VAL A 95 -11.74 -3.67 -19.97
CA VAL A 95 -11.30 -2.85 -21.10
C VAL A 95 -12.54 -2.45 -21.90
N ILE A 96 -12.79 -1.14 -22.02
CA ILE A 96 -13.97 -0.59 -22.68
C ILE A 96 -13.64 0.07 -24.04
N ASP A 97 -12.38 0.40 -24.28
CA ASP A 97 -11.92 0.97 -25.54
C ASP A 97 -10.45 0.63 -25.80
N ARG A 98 -10.03 0.66 -27.07
CA ARG A 98 -8.66 0.40 -27.49
C ARG A 98 -8.25 1.34 -28.61
N ASP A 99 -7.09 1.98 -28.46
CA ASP A 99 -6.42 2.76 -29.51
C ASP A 99 -5.12 2.05 -29.93
N PRO A 100 -5.13 1.36 -31.09
CA PRO A 100 -3.94 0.65 -31.58
C PRO A 100 -2.80 1.59 -32.01
N GLU A 101 -3.11 2.82 -32.47
CA GLU A 101 -2.10 3.79 -32.90
C GLU A 101 -1.31 4.34 -31.73
N MET A 102 -2.01 4.56 -30.62
CA MET A 102 -1.40 5.01 -29.36
C MET A 102 -0.89 3.84 -28.52
N ASP A 103 -1.13 2.58 -28.90
CA ASP A 103 -0.83 1.39 -28.09
C ASP A 103 -1.42 1.50 -26.68
N THR A 104 -2.69 1.94 -26.58
CA THR A 104 -3.38 2.11 -25.31
C THR A 104 -4.72 1.40 -25.26
N VAL A 105 -5.16 1.10 -24.06
CA VAL A 105 -6.54 0.70 -23.75
C VAL A 105 -7.12 1.61 -22.69
N THR A 106 -8.44 1.78 -22.71
CA THR A 106 -9.20 2.45 -21.65
C THR A 106 -9.93 1.40 -20.83
N THR A 107 -9.80 1.48 -19.51
CA THR A 107 -10.54 0.64 -18.58
C THR A 107 -11.60 1.46 -17.85
N ASP A 108 -12.62 0.80 -17.31
CA ASP A 108 -13.62 1.40 -16.41
C ASP A 108 -13.12 1.58 -14.96
N ILE A 109 -11.81 1.48 -14.74
CA ILE A 109 -11.17 1.72 -13.43
C ILE A 109 -10.72 3.19 -13.36
N GLY A 110 -11.61 4.07 -12.96
CA GLY A 110 -11.31 5.48 -12.71
C GLY A 110 -10.98 5.79 -11.25
N THR A 111 -10.85 7.08 -10.93
CA THR A 111 -10.54 7.55 -9.57
C THR A 111 -11.64 7.25 -8.55
N LYS A 112 -12.86 6.98 -8.99
CA LYS A 112 -13.95 6.53 -8.13
C LYS A 112 -13.76 5.07 -7.68
N ALA A 113 -13.11 4.24 -8.48
CA ALA A 113 -12.81 2.85 -8.15
C ALA A 113 -11.43 2.67 -7.50
N CYS A 114 -10.39 3.36 -8.01
CA CYS A 114 -9.04 3.28 -7.49
C CYS A 114 -8.55 4.66 -7.05
N ALA A 115 -7.99 4.75 -5.86
CA ALA A 115 -7.65 6.03 -5.24
C ALA A 115 -6.58 6.82 -6.02
N PRO A 116 -6.73 8.14 -6.19
CA PRO A 116 -5.82 8.98 -6.95
C PRO A 116 -4.72 9.66 -6.10
N ASP A 117 -4.60 9.31 -4.82
CA ASP A 117 -3.72 9.95 -3.85
C ASP A 117 -2.22 9.64 -4.05
N GLN A 118 -1.90 8.75 -4.99
CA GLN A 118 -0.54 8.45 -5.38
C GLN A 118 -0.16 9.14 -6.70
N PRO A 119 1.14 9.32 -7.00
CA PRO A 119 1.59 9.75 -8.33
C PRO A 119 1.05 8.85 -9.43
N LEU A 120 0.65 9.42 -10.57
CA LEU A 120 -0.07 8.72 -11.63
C LEU A 120 0.50 7.34 -12.02
N PRO A 121 1.82 7.17 -12.26
CA PRO A 121 2.36 5.88 -12.70
C PRO A 121 2.27 4.75 -11.67
N VAL A 122 2.00 5.09 -10.39
CA VAL A 122 1.96 4.12 -9.28
C VAL A 122 0.59 4.02 -8.62
N ARG A 123 -0.46 4.65 -9.20
CA ARG A 123 -1.83 4.58 -8.66
C ARG A 123 -2.44 3.19 -8.75
N LEU A 124 -2.11 2.47 -9.81
CA LEU A 124 -2.49 1.08 -9.98
C LEU A 124 -1.47 0.33 -10.85
N LYS A 125 -1.46 -0.99 -10.73
CA LYS A 125 -0.71 -1.90 -11.60
C LYS A 125 -1.63 -3.04 -12.03
N LEU A 126 -1.66 -3.35 -13.32
CA LEU A 126 -2.43 -4.50 -13.81
C LEU A 126 -1.72 -5.80 -13.45
N ILE A 127 -2.43 -6.70 -12.81
CA ILE A 127 -1.94 -8.05 -12.49
C ILE A 127 -1.83 -8.85 -13.80
N GLY A 128 -0.68 -9.49 -14.02
CA GLY A 128 -0.41 -10.23 -15.24
C GLY A 128 0.13 -9.40 -16.41
N HIS A 129 0.17 -8.05 -16.26
CA HIS A 129 0.64 -7.13 -17.30
C HIS A 129 1.74 -6.21 -16.76
N PRO A 130 2.95 -6.72 -16.52
CA PRO A 130 4.00 -5.97 -15.81
C PRO A 130 4.55 -4.76 -16.57
N LYS A 131 4.36 -4.69 -17.90
CA LYS A 131 4.80 -3.57 -18.74
C LYS A 131 3.71 -2.52 -18.91
N ALA A 132 2.45 -2.86 -18.60
CA ALA A 132 1.33 -1.95 -18.73
C ALA A 132 1.42 -0.81 -17.71
N GLU A 133 1.17 0.42 -18.13
CA GLU A 133 1.31 1.62 -17.31
C GLU A 133 0.09 2.52 -17.40
N LEU A 134 -0.39 3.00 -16.27
CA LEU A 134 -1.43 4.03 -16.21
C LEU A 134 -0.86 5.36 -16.68
N VAL A 135 -1.39 5.91 -17.76
CA VAL A 135 -0.95 7.18 -18.38
C VAL A 135 -1.96 8.32 -18.22
N ALA A 136 -3.24 8.02 -17.99
CA ALA A 136 -4.25 8.99 -17.61
C ALA A 136 -5.29 8.37 -16.69
N HIS A 137 -5.88 9.17 -15.79
CA HIS A 137 -6.82 8.70 -14.79
C HIS A 137 -7.87 9.76 -14.52
N SER A 138 -9.07 9.55 -15.03
CA SER A 138 -10.25 10.39 -14.84
C SER A 138 -11.22 9.76 -13.84
N GLU A 139 -12.40 10.34 -13.65
CA GLU A 139 -13.35 9.88 -12.64
C GLU A 139 -13.75 8.41 -12.81
N GLU A 140 -14.09 8.01 -14.05
CA GLU A 140 -14.60 6.67 -14.38
C GLU A 140 -13.59 5.81 -15.16
N HIS A 141 -12.52 6.42 -15.71
CA HIS A 141 -11.64 5.72 -16.64
C HIS A 141 -10.17 5.80 -16.27
N GLY A 142 -9.47 4.70 -16.53
CA GLY A 142 -8.02 4.64 -16.54
C GLY A 142 -7.51 4.31 -17.94
N VAL A 143 -6.63 5.17 -18.49
CA VAL A 143 -5.96 4.89 -19.77
C VAL A 143 -4.63 4.21 -19.48
N ILE A 144 -4.45 3.05 -20.09
CA ILE A 144 -3.30 2.16 -19.87
C ILE A 144 -2.47 2.09 -21.16
N LYS A 145 -1.21 2.47 -21.10
CA LYS A 145 -0.21 2.21 -22.15
C LYS A 145 0.23 0.75 -22.06
N LEU A 146 0.14 0.01 -23.16
CA LEU A 146 0.38 -1.44 -23.15
C LEU A 146 1.87 -1.80 -23.21
N ASN A 147 2.70 -0.98 -23.87
CA ASN A 147 4.14 -1.23 -24.02
C ASN A 147 4.45 -2.63 -24.62
N GLY A 148 3.65 -3.03 -25.61
CA GLY A 148 3.77 -4.32 -26.29
C GLY A 148 3.06 -5.48 -25.58
N GLU A 149 2.31 -5.24 -24.52
CA GLU A 149 1.33 -6.17 -23.97
C GLU A 149 0.07 -6.18 -24.82
N HIS A 150 -0.80 -7.15 -24.62
CA HIS A 150 -2.02 -7.28 -25.40
C HIS A 150 -3.25 -7.35 -24.50
N LEU A 151 -4.22 -6.50 -24.78
CA LEU A 151 -5.55 -6.49 -24.21
C LEU A 151 -6.55 -6.02 -25.29
N ASP A 152 -7.71 -6.65 -25.33
CA ASP A 152 -8.79 -6.29 -26.25
C ASP A 152 -10.02 -5.75 -25.48
N VAL A 153 -10.89 -5.03 -26.18
CA VAL A 153 -12.17 -4.57 -25.63
C VAL A 153 -13.00 -5.77 -25.15
N GLY A 154 -13.45 -5.70 -23.91
CA GLY A 154 -14.18 -6.77 -23.24
C GLY A 154 -13.32 -7.60 -22.30
N ASP A 155 -11.98 -7.53 -22.37
CA ASP A 155 -11.11 -8.25 -21.45
C ASP A 155 -11.30 -7.75 -20.02
N LEU A 156 -11.37 -8.69 -19.08
CA LEU A 156 -11.39 -8.38 -17.66
C LEU A 156 -9.96 -8.21 -17.14
N VAL A 157 -9.76 -7.20 -16.34
CA VAL A 157 -8.46 -6.87 -15.73
C VAL A 157 -8.56 -6.77 -14.22
N LEU A 158 -7.49 -7.20 -13.55
CA LEU A 158 -7.33 -7.03 -12.11
C LEU A 158 -6.27 -5.96 -11.86
N ALA A 159 -6.63 -4.90 -11.16
CA ALA A 159 -5.74 -3.82 -10.82
C ALA A 159 -5.37 -3.84 -9.33
N ALA A 160 -4.07 -4.00 -9.04
CA ALA A 160 -3.53 -3.78 -7.71
C ALA A 160 -3.45 -2.27 -7.46
N PRO A 161 -4.14 -1.72 -6.45
CA PRO A 161 -4.07 -0.29 -6.14
C PRO A 161 -2.67 0.09 -5.65
N GLY A 162 -2.28 1.33 -5.88
CA GLY A 162 -1.05 1.91 -5.32
C GLY A 162 -1.18 2.28 -3.85
N HIS A 163 -2.41 2.34 -3.33
CA HIS A 163 -2.70 2.56 -1.92
C HIS A 163 -3.99 1.83 -1.54
N ALA A 164 -3.85 0.71 -0.85
CA ALA A 164 -4.99 -0.13 -0.48
C ALA A 164 -5.98 0.59 0.45
N CYS A 165 -5.50 1.34 1.44
CA CYS A 165 -6.36 1.97 2.46
C CYS A 165 -7.39 2.92 1.84
N THR A 166 -6.93 3.84 0.98
CA THR A 166 -7.78 4.85 0.32
C THR A 166 -8.63 4.26 -0.81
N THR A 167 -8.29 3.08 -1.30
CA THR A 167 -9.09 2.37 -2.29
C THR A 167 -10.19 1.55 -1.64
N THR A 168 -9.88 0.79 -0.59
CA THR A 168 -10.86 -0.11 0.06
C THR A 168 -12.05 0.64 0.69
N VAL A 169 -11.84 1.86 1.20
CA VAL A 169 -12.94 2.68 1.75
C VAL A 169 -13.98 3.12 0.73
N LYS A 170 -13.71 2.96 -0.57
CA LYS A 170 -14.64 3.29 -1.65
C LYS A 170 -15.72 2.21 -1.86
N PHE A 171 -15.49 1.03 -1.31
CA PHE A 171 -16.35 -0.15 -1.52
C PHE A 171 -17.00 -0.59 -0.21
N PRO A 172 -18.33 -0.79 -0.20
CA PRO A 172 -19.04 -1.24 1.01
C PRO A 172 -18.81 -2.72 1.32
N HIS A 173 -18.33 -3.50 0.34
CA HIS A 173 -18.03 -4.93 0.47
C HIS A 173 -16.97 -5.35 -0.56
N ALA A 174 -16.40 -6.52 -0.36
CA ALA A 174 -15.49 -7.17 -1.30
C ALA A 174 -15.96 -8.60 -1.59
N LEU A 175 -15.65 -9.10 -2.78
CA LEU A 175 -15.82 -10.50 -3.12
C LEU A 175 -14.54 -11.25 -2.73
N VAL A 176 -14.70 -12.37 -2.04
CA VAL A 176 -13.60 -13.27 -1.70
C VAL A 176 -13.56 -14.39 -2.74
N VAL A 177 -12.40 -14.57 -3.36
CA VAL A 177 -12.14 -15.67 -4.30
C VAL A 177 -11.11 -16.61 -3.68
N ASN A 178 -11.36 -17.93 -3.85
CA ASN A 178 -10.50 -19.00 -3.35
C ASN A 178 -9.62 -19.54 -4.48
#